data_c63b3d0ad8cf4c5a57dfbe2786ae27d9
#
_entry.id   c63b3d0ad8cf4c5a57dfbe2786ae27d9
#
_cell.length_a   1.000
_cell.length_b   1.000
_cell.length_c   1.000
_cell.angle_alpha   90.00
_cell.angle_beta   90.00
_cell.angle_gamma   90.00
#
_symmetry.space_group_name_H-M   'P 1'
#
loop_
_entity.id
_entity.type
_entity.pdbx_description
1 polymer ?
#
loop_
_entity_poly.entity_id
_entity_poly.type
_entity_poly.pdbx_seq_one_letter_code
_entity_poly.pdbx_strand_id
1 'polypeptide(L)'
;MSFNSKIAIFLAAILPLCGEAAAQERVKVVTTFTVIADMARNVAGDAADIESITKPGAEIHNYQPTPRDLLRARDADLVLRNGFNLELWFERFLANLGDIPSVTVTDGVEPMAIAGGAYEGKPNPHAWMSLDNAVIYVENIRRGLSDVDPANAETYAANAKTYTDRLKAAVQPIRDRLAALPEEERWLVTSEGAFSYLARDFGLRELYLWPVNADSQGTPQQVRAVIDAMRQHDIKVIFSESTVSPDPAEQVARETGATYGGVLYVDSLSEQDGPVPTYLDLLTVTVDTIAKGLAS
;
A
#
# COMPACT_ATOMS: atom_id res chain seq x y z
N MET A 1 29.95 82.12 -37.78
CA MET A 1 28.80 81.75 -36.99
C MET A 1 28.74 80.25 -37.03
N SER A 2 29.15 79.56 -35.97
CA SER A 2 29.24 78.12 -35.88
C SER A 2 28.12 77.62 -34.93
N PHE A 3 27.20 76.75 -35.44
CA PHE A 3 26.12 76.16 -34.68
C PHE A 3 26.57 74.79 -34.22
N ASN A 4 26.87 74.62 -32.93
CA ASN A 4 27.13 73.32 -32.34
C ASN A 4 25.79 72.69 -31.85
N SER A 5 25.32 71.66 -32.54
CA SER A 5 24.18 70.83 -32.12
C SER A 5 24.69 69.70 -31.21
N LYS A 6 24.29 69.72 -29.92
CA LYS A 6 24.55 68.63 -28.97
C LYS A 6 23.40 67.66 -29.04
N ILE A 7 23.65 66.49 -29.54
CA ILE A 7 22.72 65.31 -29.51
C ILE A 7 22.88 64.65 -28.14
N ALA A 8 21.83 64.72 -27.31
CA ALA A 8 21.72 63.96 -26.06
C ALA A 8 21.17 62.56 -26.35
N ILE A 9 22.01 61.58 -26.18
CA ILE A 9 21.60 60.13 -26.26
C ILE A 9 20.99 59.77 -24.91
N PHE A 10 19.68 59.52 -24.88
CA PHE A 10 18.97 58.93 -23.74
C PHE A 10 19.17 57.41 -23.75
N LEU A 11 20.00 56.91 -22.84
CA LEU A 11 20.20 55.46 -22.61
C LEU A 11 19.06 54.99 -21.70
N ALA A 12 18.02 54.35 -22.26
CA ALA A 12 16.97 53.71 -21.46
C ALA A 12 17.52 52.40 -20.87
N ALA A 13 17.76 52.39 -19.57
CA ALA A 13 18.13 51.22 -18.83
C ALA A 13 16.89 50.28 -18.70
N ILE A 14 16.88 49.17 -19.46
CA ILE A 14 15.93 48.10 -19.28
C ILE A 14 16.39 47.29 -18.05
N LEU A 15 15.76 47.50 -16.90
CA LEU A 15 15.87 46.63 -15.73
C LEU A 15 15.12 45.31 -16.02
N PRO A 16 15.80 44.16 -15.94
CA PRO A 16 15.07 42.89 -15.99
C PRO A 16 14.21 42.78 -14.71
N LEU A 17 12.90 42.71 -14.85
CA LEU A 17 12.02 42.21 -13.79
C LEU A 17 12.35 40.72 -13.61
N CYS A 18 13.28 40.41 -12.72
CA CYS A 18 13.32 39.09 -12.09
C CYS A 18 12.09 39.02 -11.18
N GLY A 19 10.96 38.52 -11.72
CA GLY A 19 9.87 38.06 -10.89
C GLY A 19 10.42 36.95 -10.01
N GLU A 20 10.50 37.16 -8.69
CA GLU A 20 10.62 36.05 -7.74
C GLU A 20 9.42 35.14 -8.01
N ALA A 21 9.66 33.97 -8.60
CA ALA A 21 8.69 32.91 -8.59
C ALA A 21 8.48 32.59 -7.10
N ALA A 22 7.36 33.04 -6.54
CA ALA A 22 6.95 32.64 -5.21
C ALA A 22 6.92 31.11 -5.26
N ALA A 23 7.73 30.47 -4.42
CA ALA A 23 7.71 29.02 -4.29
C ALA A 23 6.27 28.65 -3.92
N GLN A 24 5.56 27.99 -4.84
CA GLN A 24 4.21 27.53 -4.59
C GLN A 24 4.27 26.58 -3.39
N GLU A 25 3.49 26.85 -2.37
CA GLU A 25 3.41 25.97 -1.20
C GLU A 25 2.91 24.61 -1.65
N ARG A 26 3.66 23.54 -1.32
CA ARG A 26 3.31 22.18 -1.74
C ARG A 26 2.07 21.72 -1.01
N VAL A 27 1.16 21.03 -1.70
CA VAL A 27 -0.01 20.45 -1.08
C VAL A 27 0.40 19.38 -0.06
N LYS A 28 -0.28 19.38 1.07
CA LYS A 28 -0.07 18.41 2.17
C LYS A 28 -1.08 17.29 2.07
N VAL A 29 -0.59 16.09 1.94
CA VAL A 29 -1.43 14.90 1.84
C VAL A 29 -1.16 13.97 3.01
N VAL A 30 -2.22 13.55 3.68
CA VAL A 30 -2.15 12.58 4.77
C VAL A 30 -2.80 11.28 4.32
N THR A 31 -2.13 10.17 4.61
CA THR A 31 -2.61 8.83 4.31
C THR A 31 -2.85 8.05 5.59
N THR A 32 -3.74 7.08 5.57
CA THR A 32 -4.05 6.26 6.74
C THR A 32 -2.89 5.35 7.13
N PHE A 33 -2.16 4.79 6.14
CA PHE A 33 -1.03 3.90 6.43
C PHE A 33 0.08 3.97 5.37
N THR A 34 1.19 3.33 5.69
CA THR A 34 2.48 3.50 5.01
C THR A 34 2.48 3.06 3.55
N VAL A 35 1.69 2.03 3.18
CA VAL A 35 1.60 1.53 1.80
C VAL A 35 0.99 2.59 0.87
N ILE A 36 -0.15 3.20 1.27
CA ILE A 36 -0.76 4.30 0.50
C ILE A 36 0.19 5.50 0.45
N ALA A 37 0.91 5.79 1.55
CA ALA A 37 1.87 6.89 1.59
C ALA A 37 3.00 6.71 0.55
N ASP A 38 3.54 5.50 0.40
CA ASP A 38 4.57 5.22 -0.59
C ASP A 38 4.02 5.35 -2.02
N MET A 39 2.85 4.77 -2.30
CA MET A 39 2.18 4.95 -3.61
C MET A 39 1.98 6.44 -3.92
N ALA A 40 1.49 7.21 -2.94
CA ALA A 40 1.26 8.65 -3.10
C ALA A 40 2.56 9.43 -3.35
N ARG A 41 3.66 9.09 -2.65
CA ARG A 41 4.98 9.69 -2.92
C ARG A 41 5.49 9.40 -4.32
N ASN A 42 5.29 8.17 -4.81
CA ASN A 42 5.68 7.82 -6.17
C ASN A 42 4.86 8.56 -7.23
N VAL A 43 3.60 8.89 -6.96
CA VAL A 43 2.76 9.69 -7.85
C VAL A 43 3.07 11.19 -7.73
N ALA A 44 3.23 11.69 -6.51
CA ALA A 44 3.47 13.10 -6.24
C ALA A 44 4.86 13.56 -6.68
N GLY A 45 5.88 12.72 -6.56
CA GLY A 45 7.27 13.18 -6.65
C GLY A 45 7.55 14.28 -5.64
N ASP A 46 8.17 15.36 -6.09
CA ASP A 46 8.49 16.53 -5.26
C ASP A 46 7.36 17.58 -5.21
N ALA A 47 6.22 17.33 -5.87
CA ALA A 47 5.15 18.32 -6.00
C ALA A 47 4.21 18.38 -4.77
N ALA A 48 4.18 17.33 -3.92
CA ALA A 48 3.38 17.31 -2.71
C ALA A 48 4.16 16.74 -1.52
N ASP A 49 3.76 17.13 -0.30
CA ASP A 49 4.28 16.59 0.96
C ASP A 49 3.35 15.47 1.45
N ILE A 50 3.86 14.24 1.53
CA ILE A 50 3.07 13.05 1.86
C ILE A 50 3.46 12.51 3.24
N GLU A 51 2.49 12.46 4.15
CA GLU A 51 2.67 11.87 5.48
C GLU A 51 1.72 10.69 5.72
N SER A 52 2.15 9.71 6.50
CA SER A 52 1.32 8.60 6.96
C SER A 52 0.89 8.81 8.42
N ILE A 53 -0.36 8.48 8.75
CA ILE A 53 -0.84 8.46 10.14
C ILE A 53 -0.14 7.34 10.90
N THR A 54 -0.20 6.11 10.38
CA THR A 54 0.52 5.00 11.01
C THR A 54 2.00 5.04 10.68
N LYS A 55 2.81 4.48 11.58
CA LYS A 55 4.25 4.35 11.39
C LYS A 55 4.61 3.03 10.72
N PRO A 56 5.82 2.91 10.15
CA PRO A 56 6.35 1.63 9.72
C PRO A 56 6.24 0.55 10.81
N GLY A 57 5.85 -0.67 10.42
CA GLY A 57 5.66 -1.80 11.30
C GLY A 57 4.40 -1.77 12.18
N ALA A 58 3.57 -0.73 12.08
CA ALA A 58 2.34 -0.64 12.87
C ALA A 58 1.25 -1.57 12.34
N GLU A 59 0.50 -2.17 13.26
CA GLU A 59 -0.78 -2.81 12.99
C GLU A 59 -1.81 -1.75 12.62
N ILE A 60 -2.58 -1.96 11.54
CA ILE A 60 -3.44 -0.93 10.93
C ILE A 60 -4.94 -1.11 11.20
N HIS A 61 -5.38 -2.33 11.48
CA HIS A 61 -6.80 -2.63 11.65
C HIS A 61 -7.37 -2.05 12.95
N ASN A 62 -6.66 -2.23 14.06
CA ASN A 62 -7.05 -1.78 15.38
C ASN A 62 -6.24 -0.55 15.84
N TYR A 63 -5.74 0.25 14.89
CA TYR A 63 -4.96 1.44 15.22
C TYR A 63 -5.78 2.43 16.06
N GLN A 64 -5.15 2.98 17.09
CA GLN A 64 -5.74 4.00 17.95
C GLN A 64 -5.06 5.35 17.69
N PRO A 65 -5.70 6.27 16.96
CA PRO A 65 -5.13 7.57 16.67
C PRO A 65 -4.86 8.36 17.94
N THR A 66 -3.71 9.01 17.96
CA THR A 66 -3.31 9.91 19.04
C THR A 66 -3.69 11.36 18.73
N PRO A 67 -3.72 12.27 19.74
CA PRO A 67 -3.90 13.70 19.49
C PRO A 67 -2.86 14.28 18.52
N ARG A 68 -1.65 13.71 18.46
CA ARG A 68 -0.61 14.13 17.52
C ARG A 68 -0.95 13.76 16.07
N ASP A 69 -1.63 12.64 15.86
CA ASP A 69 -2.09 12.23 14.53
C ASP A 69 -3.17 13.19 14.02
N LEU A 70 -4.10 13.62 14.90
CA LEU A 70 -5.08 14.67 14.60
C LEU A 70 -4.42 15.99 14.19
N LEU A 71 -3.38 16.41 14.93
CA LEU A 71 -2.67 17.66 14.61
C LEU A 71 -1.99 17.59 13.23
N ARG A 72 -1.41 16.46 12.88
CA ARG A 72 -0.79 16.25 11.55
C ARG A 72 -1.82 16.28 10.43
N ALA A 73 -2.98 15.65 10.64
CA ALA A 73 -4.02 15.55 9.62
C ALA A 73 -4.85 16.84 9.47
N ARG A 74 -4.92 17.69 10.51
CA ARG A 74 -5.77 18.88 10.52
C ARG A 74 -5.43 19.90 9.43
N ASP A 75 -4.15 20.03 9.09
CA ASP A 75 -3.66 21.01 8.13
C ASP A 75 -3.39 20.34 6.75
N ALA A 76 -4.00 19.17 6.49
CA ALA A 76 -3.90 18.48 5.21
C ALA A 76 -4.87 19.07 4.18
N ASP A 77 -4.43 19.16 2.92
CA ASP A 77 -5.24 19.54 1.77
C ASP A 77 -6.02 18.33 1.20
N LEU A 78 -5.52 17.11 1.47
CA LEU A 78 -6.11 15.85 1.01
C LEU A 78 -5.83 14.71 1.99
N VAL A 79 -6.84 13.88 2.21
CA VAL A 79 -6.68 12.61 2.93
C VAL A 79 -6.90 11.42 1.99
N LEU A 80 -5.98 10.46 2.01
CA LEU A 80 -6.10 9.20 1.27
C LEU A 80 -6.33 8.05 2.26
N ARG A 81 -7.42 7.30 2.04
CA ARG A 81 -7.79 6.15 2.88
C ARG A 81 -8.06 4.91 2.02
N ASN A 82 -7.88 3.72 2.60
CA ASN A 82 -8.15 2.48 1.90
C ASN A 82 -9.65 2.28 1.59
N GLY A 83 -10.46 2.30 2.61
CA GLY A 83 -11.85 1.84 2.53
C GLY A 83 -11.99 0.34 2.85
N PHE A 84 -13.07 -0.30 2.38
CA PHE A 84 -13.40 -1.70 2.64
C PHE A 84 -13.38 -2.06 4.13
N ASN A 85 -13.75 -1.11 5.01
CA ASN A 85 -13.75 -1.24 6.47
C ASN A 85 -12.35 -1.52 7.09
N LEU A 86 -11.25 -1.22 6.39
CA LEU A 86 -9.91 -1.36 6.98
C LEU A 86 -9.77 -0.45 8.20
N GLU A 87 -10.06 0.83 8.00
CA GLU A 87 -9.85 1.86 9.01
C GLU A 87 -11.16 2.23 9.71
N LEU A 88 -11.77 1.31 10.46
CA LEU A 88 -13.00 1.59 11.23
C LEU A 88 -12.82 2.73 12.26
N TRP A 89 -11.58 2.94 12.72
CA TRP A 89 -11.20 4.06 13.58
C TRP A 89 -11.22 5.41 12.86
N PHE A 90 -11.06 5.39 11.54
CA PHE A 90 -10.84 6.60 10.74
C PHE A 90 -12.08 7.48 10.60
N GLU A 91 -13.27 6.93 10.55
CA GLU A 91 -14.52 7.73 10.46
C GLU A 91 -14.71 8.64 11.67
N ARG A 92 -14.40 8.14 12.87
CA ARG A 92 -14.40 8.96 14.09
C ARG A 92 -13.28 9.98 14.11
N PHE A 93 -12.16 9.66 13.48
CA PHE A 93 -11.01 10.54 13.32
C PHE A 93 -11.36 11.68 12.37
N LEU A 94 -11.90 11.41 11.17
CA LEU A 94 -12.35 12.40 10.19
C LEU A 94 -13.37 13.39 10.77
N ALA A 95 -14.33 12.92 11.54
CA ALA A 95 -15.32 13.78 12.18
C ALA A 95 -14.72 14.91 13.04
N ASN A 96 -13.45 14.75 13.46
CA ASN A 96 -12.72 15.75 14.23
C ASN A 96 -11.79 16.64 13.36
N LEU A 97 -11.65 16.35 12.06
CA LEU A 97 -10.79 17.11 11.14
C LEU A 97 -11.54 18.20 10.36
N GLY A 98 -12.89 18.18 10.35
CA GLY A 98 -13.68 19.10 9.52
C GLY A 98 -13.83 18.63 8.07
N ASP A 99 -14.07 19.57 7.14
CA ASP A 99 -14.38 19.28 5.74
C ASP A 99 -13.12 19.11 4.86
N ILE A 100 -12.14 18.29 5.29
CA ILE A 100 -10.95 18.01 4.47
C ILE A 100 -11.32 17.06 3.33
N PRO A 101 -10.97 17.34 2.06
CA PRO A 101 -11.17 16.42 0.94
C PRO A 101 -10.57 15.04 1.23
N SER A 102 -11.35 13.98 0.96
CA SER A 102 -10.92 12.60 1.20
C SER A 102 -11.18 11.72 0.00
N VAL A 103 -10.19 10.90 -0.38
CA VAL A 103 -10.27 9.91 -1.45
C VAL A 103 -10.17 8.51 -0.87
N THR A 104 -11.12 7.64 -1.23
CA THR A 104 -11.06 6.21 -0.99
C THR A 104 -10.31 5.57 -2.15
N VAL A 105 -9.10 5.05 -1.89
CA VAL A 105 -8.23 4.56 -2.97
C VAL A 105 -8.69 3.23 -3.56
N THR A 106 -9.60 2.49 -2.88
CA THR A 106 -10.24 1.27 -3.41
C THR A 106 -11.44 1.54 -4.31
N ASP A 107 -11.83 2.79 -4.57
CA ASP A 107 -12.97 3.08 -5.45
C ASP A 107 -12.73 2.48 -6.84
N GLY A 108 -13.68 1.63 -7.29
CA GLY A 108 -13.57 0.89 -8.55
C GLY A 108 -12.89 -0.48 -8.45
N VAL A 109 -12.40 -0.88 -7.30
CA VAL A 109 -11.91 -2.25 -7.05
C VAL A 109 -13.10 -3.18 -6.87
N GLU A 110 -13.09 -4.32 -7.56
CA GLU A 110 -14.04 -5.42 -7.32
C GLU A 110 -13.69 -6.12 -6.00
N PRO A 111 -14.55 -6.04 -4.96
CA PRO A 111 -14.21 -6.58 -3.65
C PRO A 111 -14.29 -8.11 -3.62
N MET A 112 -13.35 -8.75 -2.96
CA MET A 112 -13.44 -10.15 -2.55
C MET A 112 -14.05 -10.23 -1.15
N ALA A 113 -14.97 -11.19 -0.95
CA ALA A 113 -15.58 -11.38 0.35
C ALA A 113 -14.65 -12.15 1.30
N ILE A 114 -14.65 -11.76 2.57
CA ILE A 114 -14.00 -12.52 3.65
C ILE A 114 -14.76 -13.86 3.83
N ALA A 115 -14.03 -14.96 3.84
CA ALA A 115 -14.59 -16.29 4.07
C ALA A 115 -14.51 -16.66 5.55
N GLY A 116 -15.66 -16.60 6.22
CA GLY A 116 -15.81 -17.05 7.62
C GLY A 116 -15.43 -15.99 8.67
N GLY A 117 -15.68 -16.34 9.94
CA GLY A 117 -15.43 -15.48 11.08
C GLY A 117 -16.45 -14.35 11.27
N ALA A 118 -16.13 -13.38 12.15
CA ALA A 118 -17.02 -12.29 12.51
C ALA A 118 -17.30 -11.31 11.34
N TYR A 119 -16.44 -11.31 10.34
CA TYR A 119 -16.53 -10.42 9.17
C TYR A 119 -16.93 -11.15 7.89
N GLU A 120 -17.47 -12.38 7.98
CA GLU A 120 -17.91 -13.15 6.82
C GLU A 120 -18.82 -12.35 5.89
N GLY A 121 -18.54 -12.41 4.59
CA GLY A 121 -19.27 -11.69 3.55
C GLY A 121 -18.94 -10.19 3.43
N LYS A 122 -18.15 -9.62 4.33
CA LYS A 122 -17.66 -8.25 4.19
C LYS A 122 -16.51 -8.20 3.19
N PRO A 123 -16.25 -7.06 2.53
CA PRO A 123 -15.09 -6.89 1.68
C PRO A 123 -13.78 -7.18 2.43
N ASN A 124 -12.89 -7.97 1.84
CA ASN A 124 -11.52 -8.11 2.32
C ASN A 124 -10.78 -6.80 2.00
N PRO A 125 -10.19 -6.12 3.00
CA PRO A 125 -9.60 -4.81 2.79
C PRO A 125 -8.25 -4.81 2.07
N HIS A 126 -7.53 -5.95 2.02
CA HIS A 126 -6.15 -6.06 1.54
C HIS A 126 -6.02 -6.02 0.01
N ALA A 127 -6.79 -5.14 -0.63
CA ALA A 127 -6.87 -5.08 -2.09
C ALA A 127 -5.56 -4.63 -2.75
N TRP A 128 -4.68 -3.91 -2.04
CA TRP A 128 -3.35 -3.53 -2.50
C TRP A 128 -2.41 -4.71 -2.74
N MET A 129 -2.73 -5.91 -2.23
CA MET A 129 -1.94 -7.11 -2.50
C MET A 129 -2.13 -7.65 -3.93
N SER A 130 -3.08 -7.12 -4.69
CA SER A 130 -3.24 -7.34 -6.12
C SER A 130 -2.53 -6.24 -6.92
N LEU A 131 -1.69 -6.64 -7.88
CA LEU A 131 -1.07 -5.68 -8.80
C LEU A 131 -2.10 -4.93 -9.65
N ASP A 132 -3.16 -5.60 -10.10
CA ASP A 132 -4.20 -4.99 -10.91
C ASP A 132 -5.00 -3.96 -10.10
N ASN A 133 -5.28 -4.24 -8.83
CA ASN A 133 -5.90 -3.29 -7.92
C ASN A 133 -4.94 -2.13 -7.59
N ALA A 134 -3.64 -2.40 -7.42
CA ALA A 134 -2.65 -1.35 -7.17
C ALA A 134 -2.65 -0.27 -8.26
N VAL A 135 -2.91 -0.65 -9.52
CA VAL A 135 -3.08 0.31 -10.63
C VAL A 135 -4.29 1.20 -10.40
N ILE A 136 -5.39 0.66 -9.87
CA ILE A 136 -6.59 1.44 -9.51
C ILE A 136 -6.28 2.42 -8.37
N TYR A 137 -5.54 1.95 -7.34
CA TYR A 137 -5.08 2.82 -6.24
C TYR A 137 -4.25 3.99 -6.76
N VAL A 138 -3.25 3.71 -7.60
CA VAL A 138 -2.38 4.73 -8.20
C VAL A 138 -3.20 5.75 -9.00
N GLU A 139 -4.20 5.30 -9.75
CA GLU A 139 -5.07 6.19 -10.54
C GLU A 139 -5.99 7.04 -9.64
N ASN A 140 -6.54 6.49 -8.56
CA ASN A 140 -7.35 7.23 -7.59
C ASN A 140 -6.50 8.28 -6.84
N ILE A 141 -5.28 7.93 -6.45
CA ILE A 141 -4.31 8.85 -5.87
C ILE A 141 -3.98 9.98 -6.86
N ARG A 142 -3.67 9.64 -8.12
CA ARG A 142 -3.40 10.63 -9.17
C ARG A 142 -4.55 11.61 -9.34
N ARG A 143 -5.79 11.11 -9.40
CA ARG A 143 -6.99 11.98 -9.51
C ARG A 143 -7.13 12.89 -8.31
N GLY A 144 -7.06 12.33 -7.10
CA GLY A 144 -7.18 13.13 -5.87
C GLY A 144 -6.12 14.24 -5.78
N LEU A 145 -4.86 13.94 -6.13
CA LEU A 145 -3.80 14.95 -6.20
C LEU A 145 -4.09 16.01 -7.26
N SER A 146 -4.54 15.61 -8.46
CA SER A 146 -4.85 16.55 -9.54
C SER A 146 -6.05 17.47 -9.22
N ASP A 147 -7.01 16.99 -8.43
CA ASP A 147 -8.18 17.77 -8.01
C ASP A 147 -7.81 18.89 -7.03
N VAL A 148 -6.88 18.62 -6.11
CA VAL A 148 -6.43 19.62 -5.11
C VAL A 148 -5.26 20.47 -5.61
N ASP A 149 -4.49 19.98 -6.59
CA ASP A 149 -3.35 20.68 -7.20
C ASP A 149 -3.35 20.52 -8.73
N PRO A 150 -4.25 21.19 -9.44
CA PRO A 150 -4.34 21.13 -10.90
C PRO A 150 -3.07 21.59 -11.64
N ALA A 151 -2.28 22.43 -11.00
CA ALA A 151 -1.05 22.95 -11.62
C ALA A 151 0.00 21.86 -11.88
N ASN A 152 0.01 20.80 -11.07
CA ASN A 152 0.92 19.66 -11.18
C ASN A 152 0.28 18.40 -11.79
N ALA A 153 -0.94 18.48 -12.35
CA ALA A 153 -1.69 17.33 -12.86
C ALA A 153 -0.93 16.52 -13.93
N GLU A 154 -0.18 17.17 -14.81
CA GLU A 154 0.64 16.48 -15.83
C GLU A 154 1.81 15.71 -15.20
N THR A 155 2.44 16.28 -14.17
CA THR A 155 3.50 15.62 -13.40
C THR A 155 2.95 14.36 -12.72
N TYR A 156 1.80 14.46 -12.05
CA TYR A 156 1.14 13.33 -11.41
C TYR A 156 0.78 12.22 -12.41
N ALA A 157 0.29 12.58 -13.61
CA ALA A 157 -0.02 11.63 -14.66
C ALA A 157 1.22 10.89 -15.18
N ALA A 158 2.31 11.62 -15.43
CA ALA A 158 3.57 11.03 -15.89
C ALA A 158 4.18 10.09 -14.83
N ASN A 159 4.19 10.51 -13.58
CA ASN A 159 4.70 9.73 -12.45
C ASN A 159 3.86 8.47 -12.21
N ALA A 160 2.52 8.58 -12.20
CA ALA A 160 1.61 7.46 -12.04
C ALA A 160 1.83 6.39 -13.12
N LYS A 161 1.98 6.82 -14.38
CA LYS A 161 2.30 5.90 -15.48
C LYS A 161 3.63 5.19 -15.26
N THR A 162 4.69 5.95 -14.95
CA THR A 162 6.04 5.42 -14.74
C THR A 162 6.05 4.42 -13.58
N TYR A 163 5.38 4.75 -12.47
CA TYR A 163 5.29 3.91 -11.30
C TYR A 163 4.53 2.60 -11.58
N THR A 164 3.39 2.68 -12.27
CA THR A 164 2.62 1.52 -12.70
C THR A 164 3.44 0.59 -13.60
N ASP A 165 4.18 1.14 -14.56
CA ASP A 165 5.03 0.35 -15.45
C ASP A 165 6.16 -0.37 -14.67
N ARG A 166 6.75 0.29 -13.66
CA ARG A 166 7.74 -0.31 -12.76
C ARG A 166 7.17 -1.46 -11.94
N LEU A 167 5.98 -1.28 -11.33
CA LEU A 167 5.29 -2.33 -10.57
C LEU A 167 5.05 -3.57 -11.44
N LYS A 168 4.50 -3.39 -12.64
CA LYS A 168 4.23 -4.48 -13.59
C LYS A 168 5.52 -5.21 -13.98
N ALA A 169 6.56 -4.47 -14.33
CA ALA A 169 7.84 -5.06 -14.76
C ALA A 169 8.50 -5.88 -13.64
N ALA A 170 8.41 -5.45 -12.39
CA ALA A 170 9.01 -6.13 -11.25
C ALA A 170 8.28 -7.42 -10.86
N VAL A 171 6.94 -7.42 -10.94
CA VAL A 171 6.12 -8.56 -10.49
C VAL A 171 5.98 -9.65 -11.56
N GLN A 172 6.01 -9.29 -12.86
CA GLN A 172 5.78 -10.24 -13.95
C GLN A 172 6.70 -11.47 -13.93
N PRO A 173 8.03 -11.35 -13.76
CA PRO A 173 8.92 -12.52 -13.72
C PRO A 173 8.60 -13.51 -12.59
N ILE A 174 8.08 -12.99 -11.47
CA ILE A 174 7.73 -13.83 -10.31
C ILE A 174 6.39 -14.53 -10.58
N ARG A 175 5.43 -13.83 -11.20
CA ARG A 175 4.17 -14.40 -11.66
C ARG A 175 4.42 -15.58 -12.61
N ASP A 176 5.31 -15.42 -13.59
CA ASP A 176 5.65 -16.47 -14.55
C ASP A 176 6.28 -17.69 -13.86
N ARG A 177 7.12 -17.46 -12.85
CA ARG A 177 7.75 -18.53 -12.05
C ARG A 177 6.71 -19.31 -11.22
N LEU A 178 5.76 -18.63 -10.59
CA LEU A 178 4.67 -19.28 -9.85
C LEU A 178 3.71 -20.03 -10.77
N ALA A 179 3.42 -19.49 -11.94
CA ALA A 179 2.58 -20.15 -12.95
C ALA A 179 3.21 -21.40 -13.54
N ALA A 180 4.54 -21.57 -13.43
CA ALA A 180 5.25 -22.77 -13.87
C ALA A 180 5.17 -23.94 -12.86
N LEU A 181 4.75 -23.70 -11.61
CA LEU A 181 4.57 -24.76 -10.61
C LEU A 181 3.35 -25.63 -10.97
N PRO A 182 3.34 -26.93 -10.61
CA PRO A 182 2.16 -27.77 -10.68
C PRO A 182 0.99 -27.17 -9.89
N GLU A 183 -0.22 -27.31 -10.40
CA GLU A 183 -1.42 -26.71 -9.77
C GLU A 183 -1.66 -27.23 -8.34
N GLU A 184 -1.35 -28.49 -8.10
CA GLU A 184 -1.45 -29.17 -6.81
C GLU A 184 -0.47 -28.62 -5.75
N GLU A 185 0.62 -28.00 -6.18
CA GLU A 185 1.63 -27.40 -5.30
C GLU A 185 1.37 -25.91 -4.99
N ARG A 186 0.39 -25.28 -5.66
CA ARG A 186 0.10 -23.86 -5.53
C ARG A 186 -0.77 -23.54 -4.30
N TRP A 187 -0.29 -23.91 -3.12
CA TRP A 187 -0.97 -23.59 -1.87
C TRP A 187 -0.24 -22.46 -1.15
N LEU A 188 -0.97 -21.38 -0.85
CA LEU A 188 -0.50 -20.30 0.01
C LEU A 188 -1.15 -20.45 1.38
N VAL A 189 -0.38 -20.89 2.36
CA VAL A 189 -0.82 -21.05 3.74
C VAL A 189 -0.21 -19.96 4.60
N THR A 190 -1.05 -19.17 5.26
CA THR A 190 -0.67 -17.97 6.02
C THR A 190 -1.34 -17.95 7.39
N SER A 191 -0.94 -17.03 8.25
CA SER A 191 -1.64 -16.85 9.52
C SER A 191 -2.99 -16.17 9.29
N GLU A 192 -3.03 -15.09 8.52
CA GLU A 192 -4.22 -14.29 8.24
C GLU A 192 -4.66 -14.40 6.78
N GLY A 193 -5.97 -14.26 6.53
CA GLY A 193 -6.57 -14.20 5.18
C GLY A 193 -6.35 -12.85 4.48
N ALA A 194 -5.12 -12.34 4.52
CA ALA A 194 -4.75 -11.04 3.96
C ALA A 194 -4.30 -11.11 2.49
N PHE A 195 -4.14 -12.31 1.94
CA PHE A 195 -3.55 -12.52 0.62
C PHE A 195 -4.54 -12.96 -0.45
N SER A 196 -5.85 -12.91 -0.20
CA SER A 196 -6.88 -13.43 -1.11
C SER A 196 -6.79 -12.84 -2.53
N TYR A 197 -6.55 -11.53 -2.65
CA TYR A 197 -6.37 -10.88 -3.95
C TYR A 197 -5.08 -11.31 -4.64
N LEU A 198 -3.98 -11.45 -3.89
CA LEU A 198 -2.72 -11.96 -4.41
C LEU A 198 -2.88 -13.42 -4.86
N ALA A 199 -3.47 -14.27 -4.03
CA ALA A 199 -3.71 -15.67 -4.35
C ALA A 199 -4.52 -15.82 -5.64
N ARG A 200 -5.60 -15.06 -5.80
CA ARG A 200 -6.38 -15.00 -7.04
C ARG A 200 -5.50 -14.65 -8.25
N ASP A 201 -4.72 -13.59 -8.16
CA ASP A 201 -3.96 -13.04 -9.29
C ASP A 201 -2.79 -13.95 -9.71
N PHE A 202 -2.28 -14.75 -8.78
CA PHE A 202 -1.18 -15.69 -9.03
C PHE A 202 -1.65 -17.16 -9.19
N GLY A 203 -2.97 -17.42 -9.17
CA GLY A 203 -3.52 -18.77 -9.28
C GLY A 203 -3.14 -19.69 -8.13
N LEU A 204 -3.00 -19.13 -6.92
CA LEU A 204 -2.72 -19.88 -5.69
C LEU A 204 -4.03 -20.23 -4.99
N ARG A 205 -4.03 -21.34 -4.25
CA ARG A 205 -5.10 -21.75 -3.34
C ARG A 205 -4.76 -21.24 -1.95
N GLU A 206 -5.61 -20.37 -1.41
CA GLU A 206 -5.37 -19.76 -0.09
C GLU A 206 -5.89 -20.65 1.03
N LEU A 207 -5.12 -20.74 2.12
CA LEU A 207 -5.51 -21.32 3.39
C LEU A 207 -4.89 -20.48 4.51
N TYR A 208 -5.63 -20.20 5.59
CA TYR A 208 -5.15 -19.34 6.68
C TYR A 208 -5.67 -19.82 8.04
N LEU A 209 -4.91 -19.47 9.10
CA LEU A 209 -5.24 -19.85 10.48
C LEU A 209 -6.43 -19.06 11.03
N TRP A 210 -6.60 -17.80 10.60
CA TRP A 210 -7.76 -16.98 10.91
C TRP A 210 -8.11 -16.07 9.73
N PRO A 211 -9.40 -15.70 9.58
CA PRO A 211 -9.79 -14.71 8.57
C PRO A 211 -9.22 -13.32 8.90
N VAL A 212 -9.60 -12.33 8.17
CA VAL A 212 -9.13 -10.96 8.34
C VAL A 212 -9.39 -10.44 9.76
N ASN A 213 -8.46 -9.66 10.28
CA ASN A 213 -8.45 -8.99 11.57
C ASN A 213 -8.24 -9.90 12.79
N ALA A 214 -7.05 -9.74 13.31
CA ALA A 214 -6.56 -10.48 14.46
C ALA A 214 -7.14 -10.03 15.81
N ASP A 215 -8.45 -9.77 15.92
CA ASP A 215 -9.10 -9.65 17.24
C ASP A 215 -8.97 -10.95 18.05
N SER A 216 -8.60 -12.04 17.37
CA SER A 216 -8.21 -13.31 17.99
C SER A 216 -7.27 -14.07 17.06
N GLN A 217 -6.07 -14.34 17.51
CA GLN A 217 -5.12 -15.26 16.87
C GLN A 217 -5.73 -16.67 16.81
N GLY A 218 -6.53 -16.95 15.83
CA GLY A 218 -7.14 -18.24 15.52
C GLY A 218 -7.59 -19.10 16.71
N THR A 219 -8.80 -19.60 16.67
CA THR A 219 -9.25 -20.58 17.68
C THR A 219 -8.51 -21.91 17.49
N PRO A 220 -8.36 -22.74 18.54
CA PRO A 220 -7.80 -24.08 18.40
C PRO A 220 -8.49 -24.93 17.33
N GLN A 221 -9.78 -24.68 17.08
CA GLN A 221 -10.54 -25.36 16.03
C GLN A 221 -10.09 -24.92 14.63
N GLN A 222 -9.85 -23.63 14.41
CA GLN A 222 -9.35 -23.10 13.13
C GLN A 222 -7.94 -23.63 12.84
N VAL A 223 -7.05 -23.56 13.82
CA VAL A 223 -5.68 -24.11 13.69
C VAL A 223 -5.71 -25.60 13.34
N ARG A 224 -6.56 -26.38 14.01
CA ARG A 224 -6.72 -27.83 13.72
C ARG A 224 -7.22 -28.04 12.29
N ALA A 225 -8.20 -27.28 11.83
CA ALA A 225 -8.72 -27.40 10.47
C ALA A 225 -7.63 -27.15 9.41
N VAL A 226 -6.72 -26.19 9.65
CA VAL A 226 -5.58 -25.91 8.77
C VAL A 226 -4.59 -27.09 8.79
N ILE A 227 -4.25 -27.64 9.98
CA ILE A 227 -3.37 -28.80 10.11
C ILE A 227 -3.93 -29.99 9.33
N ASP A 228 -5.24 -30.27 9.48
CA ASP A 228 -5.89 -31.38 8.79
C ASP A 228 -5.88 -31.19 7.26
N ALA A 229 -6.16 -29.97 6.78
CA ALA A 229 -6.10 -29.63 5.36
C ALA A 229 -4.67 -29.73 4.80
N MET A 230 -3.65 -29.25 5.52
CA MET A 230 -2.26 -29.37 5.11
C MET A 230 -1.82 -30.82 4.96
N ARG A 231 -2.22 -31.69 5.90
CA ARG A 231 -1.95 -33.14 5.82
C ARG A 231 -2.69 -33.80 4.67
N GLN A 232 -3.97 -33.45 4.47
CA GLN A 232 -4.81 -34.03 3.41
C GLN A 232 -4.27 -33.70 2.02
N HIS A 233 -3.75 -32.49 1.81
CA HIS A 233 -3.26 -32.01 0.52
C HIS A 233 -1.75 -32.05 0.38
N ASP A 234 -1.05 -32.65 1.36
CA ASP A 234 0.42 -32.77 1.39
C ASP A 234 1.14 -31.40 1.23
N ILE A 235 0.59 -30.36 1.87
CA ILE A 235 1.13 -28.99 1.78
C ILE A 235 2.42 -28.89 2.58
N LYS A 236 3.48 -28.39 1.94
CA LYS A 236 4.86 -28.44 2.46
C LYS A 236 5.34 -27.16 3.13
N VAL A 237 4.62 -26.06 3.00
CA VAL A 237 5.06 -24.76 3.50
C VAL A 237 3.93 -23.94 4.09
N ILE A 238 4.23 -23.18 5.15
CA ILE A 238 3.37 -22.20 5.77
C ILE A 238 4.17 -20.93 6.08
N PHE A 239 3.55 -19.78 5.99
CA PHE A 239 4.15 -18.45 6.22
C PHE A 239 3.43 -17.73 7.36
N SER A 240 4.03 -16.65 7.88
CA SER A 240 3.38 -15.67 8.75
C SER A 240 3.51 -14.26 8.20
N GLU A 241 2.75 -13.32 8.73
CA GLU A 241 2.83 -11.90 8.37
C GLU A 241 3.74 -11.14 9.33
N SER A 242 4.28 -10.00 8.85
CA SER A 242 5.22 -9.17 9.63
C SER A 242 4.59 -8.45 10.82
N THR A 243 3.27 -8.28 10.82
CA THR A 243 2.51 -7.56 11.85
C THR A 243 1.92 -8.46 12.95
N VAL A 244 2.11 -9.80 12.83
CA VAL A 244 1.64 -10.79 13.81
C VAL A 244 2.78 -11.68 14.32
N SER A 245 2.57 -12.39 15.46
CA SER A 245 3.54 -13.37 15.94
C SER A 245 3.67 -14.54 14.96
N PRO A 246 4.90 -14.99 14.65
CA PRO A 246 5.11 -16.20 13.84
C PRO A 246 4.79 -17.51 14.59
N ASP A 247 4.66 -17.50 15.92
CA ASP A 247 4.51 -18.69 16.75
C ASP A 247 3.40 -19.65 16.31
N PRO A 248 2.18 -19.17 15.93
CA PRO A 248 1.11 -20.06 15.46
C PRO A 248 1.48 -20.79 14.16
N ALA A 249 2.07 -20.07 13.19
CA ALA A 249 2.50 -20.66 11.92
C ALA A 249 3.65 -21.67 12.11
N GLU A 250 4.63 -21.31 12.97
CA GLU A 250 5.72 -22.22 13.32
C GLU A 250 5.23 -23.48 14.06
N GLN A 251 4.22 -23.34 14.92
CA GLN A 251 3.59 -24.49 15.59
C GLN A 251 2.96 -25.42 14.56
N VAL A 252 2.16 -24.88 13.63
CA VAL A 252 1.54 -25.66 12.55
C VAL A 252 2.60 -26.35 11.69
N ALA A 253 3.68 -25.67 11.34
CA ALA A 253 4.80 -26.27 10.61
C ALA A 253 5.37 -27.47 11.35
N ARG A 254 5.66 -27.34 12.66
CA ARG A 254 6.15 -28.46 13.49
C ARG A 254 5.18 -29.63 13.57
N GLU A 255 3.86 -29.35 13.70
CA GLU A 255 2.84 -30.40 13.84
C GLU A 255 2.53 -31.13 12.53
N THR A 256 2.72 -30.48 11.38
CA THR A 256 2.47 -31.07 10.05
C THR A 256 3.72 -31.67 9.42
N GLY A 257 4.90 -31.31 9.90
CA GLY A 257 6.18 -31.61 9.25
C GLY A 257 6.49 -30.70 8.05
N ALA A 258 5.71 -29.63 7.87
CA ALA A 258 5.94 -28.65 6.83
C ALA A 258 7.10 -27.68 7.21
N THR A 259 7.63 -26.97 6.23
CA THR A 259 8.62 -25.93 6.43
C THR A 259 7.93 -24.62 6.80
N TYR A 260 8.48 -23.89 7.77
CA TYR A 260 8.14 -22.49 7.94
C TYR A 260 8.87 -21.66 6.89
N GLY A 261 8.12 -21.11 5.92
CA GLY A 261 8.65 -20.43 4.74
C GLY A 261 9.14 -19.00 4.99
N GLY A 262 8.89 -18.47 6.21
CA GLY A 262 9.32 -17.14 6.61
C GLY A 262 8.18 -16.12 6.69
N VAL A 263 8.57 -14.85 6.76
CA VAL A 263 7.67 -13.71 6.95
C VAL A 263 7.27 -13.10 5.61
N LEU A 264 5.97 -12.86 5.43
CA LEU A 264 5.39 -12.09 4.34
C LEU A 264 5.03 -10.69 4.84
N TYR A 265 5.11 -9.71 3.97
CA TYR A 265 4.78 -8.32 4.28
C TYR A 265 3.46 -7.94 3.61
N VAL A 266 2.54 -7.33 4.37
CA VAL A 266 1.21 -6.95 3.89
C VAL A 266 0.76 -5.58 4.38
N ASP A 267 0.63 -5.37 5.69
CA ASP A 267 -0.06 -4.22 6.28
C ASP A 267 0.79 -2.98 6.45
N SER A 268 2.10 -3.14 6.48
CA SER A 268 3.02 -2.04 6.75
C SER A 268 4.34 -2.18 6.01
N LEU A 269 4.88 -1.04 5.62
CA LEU A 269 6.27 -0.95 5.18
C LEU A 269 7.21 -1.02 6.37
N SER A 270 8.46 -1.38 6.12
CA SER A 270 9.55 -1.28 7.10
C SER A 270 10.11 0.14 7.18
N GLU A 271 11.00 0.38 8.14
CA GLU A 271 11.89 1.54 8.12
C GLU A 271 12.80 1.48 6.87
N GLN A 272 13.46 2.59 6.57
CA GLN A 272 14.28 2.75 5.37
C GLN A 272 15.43 1.74 5.23
N ASP A 273 15.98 1.29 6.33
CA ASP A 273 17.03 0.27 6.40
C ASP A 273 16.50 -1.17 6.57
N GLY A 274 15.18 -1.32 6.58
CA GLY A 274 14.52 -2.61 6.71
C GLY A 274 14.27 -3.30 5.36
N PRO A 275 13.64 -4.48 5.40
CA PRO A 275 13.51 -5.35 4.21
C PRO A 275 12.53 -4.83 3.15
N VAL A 276 11.54 -4.04 3.51
CA VAL A 276 10.49 -3.57 2.59
C VAL A 276 10.18 -2.08 2.79
N PRO A 277 11.13 -1.18 2.52
CA PRO A 277 10.95 0.26 2.72
C PRO A 277 9.97 0.90 1.72
N THR A 278 9.65 0.23 0.61
CA THR A 278 8.69 0.69 -0.40
C THR A 278 7.61 -0.34 -0.68
N TYR A 279 6.50 0.09 -1.26
CA TYR A 279 5.44 -0.83 -1.70
C TYR A 279 5.92 -1.80 -2.79
N LEU A 280 6.81 -1.35 -3.67
CA LEU A 280 7.43 -2.22 -4.66
C LEU A 280 8.24 -3.34 -3.99
N ASP A 281 9.02 -3.01 -2.95
CA ASP A 281 9.76 -4.00 -2.16
C ASP A 281 8.81 -4.94 -1.43
N LEU A 282 7.72 -4.41 -0.83
CA LEU A 282 6.71 -5.21 -0.15
C LEU A 282 6.13 -6.28 -1.08
N LEU A 283 5.70 -5.90 -2.28
CA LEU A 283 5.17 -6.85 -3.26
C LEU A 283 6.24 -7.86 -3.71
N THR A 284 7.41 -7.37 -4.12
CA THR A 284 8.44 -8.23 -4.72
C THR A 284 9.04 -9.19 -3.70
N VAL A 285 9.36 -8.73 -2.49
CA VAL A 285 9.89 -9.57 -1.41
C VAL A 285 8.86 -10.62 -0.98
N THR A 286 7.60 -10.22 -0.81
CA THR A 286 6.52 -11.13 -0.41
C THR A 286 6.30 -12.21 -1.46
N VAL A 287 6.12 -11.85 -2.74
CA VAL A 287 5.86 -12.83 -3.80
C VAL A 287 7.09 -13.71 -4.07
N ASP A 288 8.32 -13.17 -3.96
CA ASP A 288 9.55 -13.94 -4.09
C ASP A 288 9.74 -14.94 -2.94
N THR A 289 9.39 -14.55 -1.70
CA THR A 289 9.39 -15.44 -0.53
C THR A 289 8.40 -16.59 -0.72
N ILE A 290 7.18 -16.30 -1.19
CA ILE A 290 6.19 -17.34 -1.52
C ILE A 290 6.76 -18.28 -2.59
N ALA A 291 7.29 -17.74 -3.69
CA ALA A 291 7.80 -18.54 -4.80
C ALA A 291 8.98 -19.42 -4.40
N LYS A 292 9.85 -18.97 -3.50
CA LYS A 292 10.96 -19.76 -2.95
C LYS A 292 10.45 -20.88 -2.03
N GLY A 293 9.51 -20.58 -1.17
CA GLY A 293 8.92 -21.57 -0.26
C GLY A 293 8.16 -22.66 -0.99
N LEU A 294 7.42 -22.35 -2.06
CA LEU A 294 6.70 -23.33 -2.86
C LEU A 294 7.60 -24.18 -3.76
N ALA A 295 8.82 -23.72 -4.06
CA ALA A 295 9.79 -24.46 -4.88
C ALA A 295 10.78 -25.32 -4.06
N SER A 296 10.65 -25.38 -2.71
CA SER A 296 11.61 -26.04 -1.80
C SER A 296 11.33 -27.53 -1.52
#